data_dd91747e9b0f6041090db6ea82387312
#
_entry.id   dd91747e9b0f6041090db6ea82387312
#
_cell.length_a   1.000
_cell.length_b   1.000
_cell.length_c   1.000
_cell.angle_alpha   90.00
_cell.angle_beta   90.00
_cell.angle_gamma   90.00
#
_symmetry.space_group_name_H-M   'P 1'
#
loop_
_entity.id
_entity.type
_entity.pdbx_description
1 polymer ?
#
loop_
_entity_poly.entity_id
_entity_poly.type
_entity_poly.pdbx_seq_one_letter_code
_entity_poly.pdbx_strand_id
1 'polypeptide(L)'
;MININEVCSNLNISAKKIRYYMFTKEIEYHLIDNKFYIDEENYQRLKKIVLLRRLGLSFEDIDNIKSSKNLKKYLLKIDNMIPHGNKYDAIKKIIDIMLKDDANYFNMDSDKYLNLINEEITKGRIFYNFIEDMTYEDYKASKFHREYLIMIFVLTLIFLISTLLGGGFVVFLTYFPYYLVGLIFTFFAFYIPIRLKYYRRIIKLLKDKVDE
;
A
#
# COMPACT_ATOMS: atom_id res chain seq x y z
N MET A 1 2.37 -27.73 -11.01
CA MET A 1 1.67 -26.50 -11.41
C MET A 1 0.37 -26.38 -10.61
N ILE A 2 0.12 -25.23 -10.00
CA ILE A 2 -1.01 -24.98 -9.09
C ILE A 2 -1.96 -24.00 -9.78
N ASN A 3 -3.25 -24.30 -9.78
CA ASN A 3 -4.25 -23.42 -10.37
C ASN A 3 -4.45 -22.18 -9.52
N ILE A 4 -4.64 -21.00 -10.14
CA ILE A 4 -4.81 -19.74 -9.43
C ILE A 4 -5.98 -19.74 -8.45
N ASN A 5 -7.06 -20.49 -8.74
CA ASN A 5 -8.20 -20.60 -7.83
C ASN A 5 -7.84 -21.37 -6.55
N GLU A 6 -6.99 -22.38 -6.65
CA GLU A 6 -6.44 -23.12 -5.52
C GLU A 6 -5.52 -22.21 -4.69
N VAL A 7 -4.67 -21.42 -5.36
CA VAL A 7 -3.84 -20.41 -4.72
C VAL A 7 -4.68 -19.39 -3.95
N CYS A 8 -5.80 -18.96 -4.54
CA CYS A 8 -6.74 -18.04 -3.89
C CYS A 8 -7.31 -18.63 -2.59
N SER A 9 -7.73 -19.89 -2.64
CA SER A 9 -8.27 -20.59 -1.46
C SER A 9 -7.21 -20.78 -0.39
N ASN A 10 -6.02 -21.27 -0.77
CA ASN A 10 -4.93 -21.56 0.17
C ASN A 10 -4.41 -20.29 0.86
N LEU A 11 -4.35 -19.18 0.14
CA LEU A 11 -3.86 -17.91 0.68
C LEU A 11 -4.97 -17.01 1.21
N ASN A 12 -6.24 -17.41 1.08
CA ASN A 12 -7.40 -16.58 1.45
C ASN A 12 -7.32 -15.16 0.87
N ILE A 13 -7.12 -15.07 -0.44
CA ILE A 13 -6.95 -13.80 -1.18
C ILE A 13 -7.74 -13.88 -2.49
N SER A 14 -8.34 -12.76 -2.91
CA SER A 14 -9.07 -12.70 -4.17
C SER A 14 -8.17 -12.89 -5.39
N ALA A 15 -8.69 -13.54 -6.45
CA ALA A 15 -7.97 -13.76 -7.71
C ALA A 15 -7.50 -12.44 -8.36
N LYS A 16 -8.24 -11.35 -8.18
CA LYS A 16 -7.85 -10.02 -8.65
C LYS A 16 -6.56 -9.54 -7.96
N LYS A 17 -6.45 -9.76 -6.65
CA LYS A 17 -5.31 -9.33 -5.83
C LYS A 17 -4.08 -10.19 -6.14
N ILE A 18 -4.26 -11.50 -6.28
CA ILE A 18 -3.16 -12.40 -6.69
C ILE A 18 -2.62 -12.01 -8.08
N ARG A 19 -3.51 -11.82 -9.07
CA ARG A 19 -3.07 -11.37 -10.41
C ARG A 19 -2.31 -10.04 -10.34
N TYR A 20 -2.78 -9.10 -9.53
CA TYR A 20 -2.06 -7.84 -9.32
C TYR A 20 -0.65 -8.08 -8.74
N TYR A 21 -0.49 -8.98 -7.76
CA TYR A 21 0.82 -9.30 -7.21
C TYR A 21 1.72 -10.00 -8.23
N MET A 22 1.16 -10.90 -9.02
CA MET A 22 1.89 -11.59 -10.10
C MET A 22 2.46 -10.58 -11.10
N PHE A 23 1.61 -9.70 -11.63
CA PHE A 23 2.05 -8.69 -12.60
C PHE A 23 3.02 -7.66 -12.02
N THR A 24 2.78 -7.21 -10.78
CA THR A 24 3.64 -6.20 -10.14
C THR A 24 5.00 -6.74 -9.74
N LYS A 25 5.12 -8.04 -9.48
CA LYS A 25 6.34 -8.69 -8.98
C LYS A 25 6.94 -9.70 -9.93
N GLU A 26 6.53 -9.65 -11.19
CA GLU A 26 7.09 -10.50 -12.27
C GLU A 26 7.13 -11.98 -11.87
N ILE A 27 6.02 -12.48 -11.31
CA ILE A 27 5.85 -13.89 -11.02
C ILE A 27 5.45 -14.58 -12.31
N GLU A 28 6.25 -15.55 -12.73
CA GLU A 28 5.96 -16.32 -13.92
C GLU A 28 4.71 -17.17 -13.75
N TYR A 29 3.90 -17.22 -14.82
CA TYR A 29 2.67 -17.98 -14.85
C TYR A 29 2.48 -18.61 -16.23
N HIS A 30 1.69 -19.67 -16.28
CA HIS A 30 1.31 -20.37 -17.50
C HIS A 30 -0.18 -20.21 -17.73
N LEU A 31 -0.57 -19.95 -18.97
CA LEU A 31 -1.97 -19.90 -19.38
C LEU A 31 -2.30 -21.21 -20.11
N ILE A 32 -3.13 -22.05 -19.49
CA ILE A 32 -3.60 -23.33 -20.02
C ILE A 32 -5.11 -23.31 -20.01
N ASP A 33 -5.75 -23.51 -21.15
CA ASP A 33 -7.23 -23.48 -21.31
C ASP A 33 -7.89 -22.26 -20.66
N ASN A 34 -7.32 -21.07 -20.90
CA ASN A 34 -7.76 -19.80 -20.31
C ASN A 34 -7.72 -19.74 -18.77
N LYS A 35 -6.98 -20.65 -18.12
CA LYS A 35 -6.75 -20.64 -16.67
C LYS A 35 -5.29 -20.37 -16.39
N PHE A 36 -5.05 -19.60 -15.32
CA PHE A 36 -3.71 -19.27 -14.85
C PHE A 36 -3.19 -20.37 -13.93
N TYR A 37 -1.95 -20.80 -14.16
CA TYR A 37 -1.21 -21.74 -13.34
C TYR A 37 0.13 -21.14 -12.97
N ILE A 38 0.63 -21.46 -11.78
CA ILE A 38 1.98 -21.13 -11.33
C ILE A 38 2.71 -22.40 -10.92
N ASP A 39 4.03 -22.42 -11.07
CA ASP A 39 4.86 -23.49 -10.55
C ASP A 39 5.08 -23.35 -9.04
N GLU A 40 5.72 -24.35 -8.43
CA GLU A 40 5.94 -24.37 -6.98
C GLU A 40 6.89 -23.25 -6.53
N GLU A 41 7.94 -22.94 -7.30
CA GLU A 41 8.90 -21.89 -6.96
C GLU A 41 8.21 -20.51 -6.92
N ASN A 42 7.45 -20.18 -7.96
CA ASN A 42 6.68 -18.95 -8.04
C ASN A 42 5.55 -18.89 -6.99
N TYR A 43 4.99 -20.05 -6.62
CA TYR A 43 4.02 -20.11 -5.52
C TYR A 43 4.67 -19.77 -4.19
N GLN A 44 5.84 -20.33 -3.89
CA GLN A 44 6.59 -19.98 -2.67
C GLN A 44 6.98 -18.51 -2.65
N ARG A 45 7.39 -17.96 -3.79
CA ARG A 45 7.66 -16.52 -3.93
C ARG A 45 6.42 -15.68 -3.69
N LEU A 46 5.28 -16.09 -4.21
CA LEU A 46 3.99 -15.41 -3.99
C LEU A 46 3.58 -15.47 -2.51
N LYS A 47 3.75 -16.60 -1.82
CA LYS A 47 3.50 -16.70 -0.37
C LYS A 47 4.31 -15.69 0.43
N LYS A 48 5.59 -15.51 0.12
CA LYS A 48 6.44 -14.49 0.78
C LYS A 48 5.92 -13.08 0.54
N ILE A 49 5.53 -12.76 -0.69
CA ILE A 49 4.96 -11.45 -1.02
C ILE A 49 3.66 -11.23 -0.25
N VAL A 50 2.75 -12.22 -0.26
CA VAL A 50 1.49 -12.15 0.47
C VAL A 50 1.71 -11.94 1.96
N LEU A 51 2.61 -12.69 2.56
CA LEU A 51 2.98 -12.55 3.97
C LEU A 51 3.44 -11.13 4.29
N LEU A 52 4.43 -10.62 3.55
CA LEU A 52 5.01 -9.31 3.80
C LEU A 52 4.01 -8.18 3.53
N ARG A 53 3.17 -8.33 2.50
CA ARG A 53 2.06 -7.40 2.24
C ARG A 53 1.04 -7.39 3.36
N ARG A 54 0.74 -8.54 3.91
CA ARG A 54 -0.14 -8.68 5.08
C ARG A 54 0.45 -8.01 6.33
N LEU A 55 1.74 -8.00 6.52
CA LEU A 55 2.41 -7.25 7.60
C LEU A 55 2.45 -5.73 7.35
N GLY A 56 1.92 -5.24 6.21
CA GLY A 56 1.85 -3.82 5.90
C GLY A 56 3.05 -3.26 5.12
N LEU A 57 3.97 -4.13 4.66
CA LEU A 57 5.10 -3.71 3.85
C LEU A 57 4.66 -3.30 2.44
N SER A 58 5.19 -2.21 1.91
CA SER A 58 5.00 -1.80 0.53
C SER A 58 5.75 -2.73 -0.44
N PHE A 59 5.42 -2.68 -1.73
CA PHE A 59 6.20 -3.43 -2.73
C PHE A 59 7.64 -2.91 -2.83
N GLU A 60 7.86 -1.62 -2.64
CA GLU A 60 9.19 -1.02 -2.58
C GLU A 60 10.00 -1.55 -1.38
N ASP A 61 9.35 -1.66 -0.20
CA ASP A 61 10.00 -2.27 0.97
C ASP A 61 10.39 -3.73 0.70
N ILE A 62 9.52 -4.50 0.01
CA ILE A 62 9.79 -5.91 -0.35
C ILE A 62 11.00 -6.02 -1.30
N ASP A 63 11.09 -5.14 -2.30
CA ASP A 63 12.23 -5.11 -3.22
C ASP A 63 13.53 -4.73 -2.51
N ASN A 64 13.44 -3.75 -1.62
CA ASN A 64 14.57 -3.34 -0.78
C ASN A 64 15.01 -4.45 0.19
N ILE A 65 14.07 -5.23 0.76
CA ILE A 65 14.38 -6.38 1.60
C ILE A 65 15.08 -7.47 0.81
N LYS A 66 14.59 -7.74 -0.41
CA LYS A 66 15.18 -8.74 -1.30
C LYS A 66 16.64 -8.39 -1.67
N SER A 67 16.91 -7.11 -1.93
CA SER A 67 18.24 -6.63 -2.31
C SER A 67 19.19 -6.49 -1.12
N SER A 68 18.73 -5.90 -0.02
CA SER A 68 19.55 -5.60 1.18
C SER A 68 19.66 -6.76 2.17
N LYS A 69 18.84 -7.82 2.00
CA LYS A 69 18.70 -8.95 2.94
C LYS A 69 18.34 -8.56 4.38
N ASN A 70 17.84 -7.35 4.60
CA ASN A 70 17.62 -6.79 5.92
C ASN A 70 16.12 -6.69 6.27
N LEU A 71 15.44 -7.84 6.37
CA LEU A 71 14.04 -7.92 6.78
C LEU A 71 13.82 -7.32 8.17
N LYS A 72 14.72 -7.56 9.11
CA LYS A 72 14.63 -7.08 10.50
C LYS A 72 14.42 -5.57 10.59
N LYS A 73 15.16 -4.78 9.81
CA LYS A 73 15.00 -3.31 9.77
C LYS A 73 13.57 -2.89 9.42
N TYR A 74 12.98 -3.58 8.46
CA TYR A 74 11.63 -3.27 7.98
C TYR A 74 10.54 -3.73 8.94
N LEU A 75 10.71 -4.88 9.60
CA LEU A 75 9.81 -5.34 10.66
C LEU A 75 9.81 -4.37 11.84
N LEU A 76 10.96 -3.90 12.30
CA LEU A 76 11.06 -2.89 13.35
C LEU A 76 10.45 -1.55 12.94
N LYS A 77 10.61 -1.14 11.66
CA LYS A 77 9.95 0.06 11.14
C LYS A 77 8.43 -0.05 11.26
N ILE A 78 7.86 -1.19 10.86
CA ILE A 78 6.40 -1.42 10.94
C ILE A 78 5.95 -1.46 12.40
N ASP A 79 6.65 -2.20 13.26
CA ASP A 79 6.31 -2.28 14.68
C ASP A 79 6.22 -0.91 15.34
N ASN A 80 7.15 -0.01 15.01
CA ASN A 80 7.14 1.38 15.48
C ASN A 80 6.00 2.23 14.87
N MET A 81 5.51 1.87 13.68
CA MET A 81 4.43 2.61 13.01
C MET A 81 3.03 2.14 13.45
N ILE A 82 2.92 0.91 13.96
CA ILE A 82 1.66 0.35 14.41
C ILE A 82 1.27 0.98 15.75
N PRO A 83 0.08 1.61 15.86
CA PRO A 83 -0.39 2.18 17.12
C PRO A 83 -0.51 1.12 18.22
N HIS A 84 -0.32 1.52 19.47
CA HIS A 84 -0.61 0.65 20.61
C HIS A 84 -2.12 0.47 20.77
N GLY A 85 -2.58 -0.78 20.92
CA GLY A 85 -3.98 -1.13 21.15
C GLY A 85 -4.34 -2.52 20.67
N ASN A 86 -5.34 -3.12 21.31
CA ASN A 86 -5.76 -4.52 21.12
C ASN A 86 -5.98 -4.96 19.67
N LYS A 87 -6.27 -3.99 18.78
CA LYS A 87 -6.52 -4.26 17.35
C LYS A 87 -5.26 -4.64 16.58
N TYR A 88 -4.09 -4.26 17.07
CA TYR A 88 -2.80 -4.46 16.39
C TYR A 88 -1.94 -5.53 17.08
N ASP A 89 -2.35 -6.02 18.24
CA ASP A 89 -1.57 -6.94 19.05
C ASP A 89 -1.23 -8.24 18.30
N ALA A 90 -2.13 -8.69 17.42
CA ALA A 90 -1.90 -9.87 16.60
C ALA A 90 -0.72 -9.69 15.63
N ILE A 91 -0.64 -8.52 14.96
CA ILE A 91 0.46 -8.24 14.03
C ILE A 91 1.76 -8.05 14.78
N LYS A 92 1.75 -7.29 15.88
CA LYS A 92 2.93 -7.12 16.73
C LYS A 92 3.46 -8.46 17.21
N LYS A 93 2.58 -9.34 17.67
CA LYS A 93 2.94 -10.70 18.09
C LYS A 93 3.63 -11.50 16.96
N ILE A 94 3.14 -11.39 15.72
CA ILE A 94 3.75 -12.08 14.59
C ILE A 94 5.10 -11.47 14.23
N ILE A 95 5.21 -10.14 14.24
CA ILE A 95 6.48 -9.43 14.03
C ILE A 95 7.49 -9.86 15.11
N ASP A 96 7.09 -9.92 16.37
CA ASP A 96 7.95 -10.37 17.47
C ASP A 96 8.44 -11.82 17.30
N ILE A 97 7.56 -12.72 16.82
CA ILE A 97 7.93 -14.11 16.52
C ILE A 97 8.94 -14.12 15.37
N MET A 98 8.70 -13.38 14.29
CA MET A 98 9.63 -13.31 13.16
C MET A 98 10.99 -12.73 13.56
N LEU A 99 11.02 -11.74 14.45
CA LEU A 99 12.24 -11.16 14.98
C LEU A 99 13.01 -12.13 15.87
N LYS A 100 12.31 -12.92 16.71
CA LYS A 100 12.90 -13.97 17.56
C LYS A 100 13.48 -15.12 16.74
N ASP A 101 12.81 -15.48 15.66
CA ASP A 101 13.25 -16.54 14.73
C ASP A 101 14.41 -16.08 13.83
N ASP A 102 14.87 -14.83 13.94
CA ASP A 102 15.83 -14.19 13.03
C ASP A 102 15.48 -14.41 11.55
N ALA A 103 14.18 -14.27 11.25
CA ALA A 103 13.65 -14.50 9.92
C ALA A 103 14.26 -13.53 8.90
N ASN A 104 14.67 -14.06 7.74
CA ASN A 104 15.07 -13.26 6.60
C ASN A 104 14.31 -13.69 5.34
N TYR A 105 14.35 -12.87 4.28
CA TYR A 105 13.56 -13.10 3.06
C TYR A 105 13.82 -14.47 2.42
N PHE A 106 15.02 -14.98 2.52
CA PHE A 106 15.42 -16.20 1.81
C PHE A 106 15.07 -17.47 2.58
N ASN A 107 15.22 -17.45 3.92
CA ASN A 107 15.01 -18.62 4.79
C ASN A 107 13.70 -18.62 5.57
N MET A 108 12.86 -17.58 5.45
CA MET A 108 11.62 -17.54 6.23
C MET A 108 10.64 -18.61 5.81
N ASP A 109 10.10 -19.30 6.78
CA ASP A 109 8.99 -20.23 6.63
C ASP A 109 7.68 -19.46 6.50
N SER A 110 7.29 -19.19 5.24
CA SER A 110 6.08 -18.42 4.95
C SER A 110 4.81 -19.13 5.41
N ASP A 111 4.79 -20.47 5.39
CA ASP A 111 3.61 -21.23 5.80
C ASP A 111 3.39 -21.11 7.31
N LYS A 112 4.45 -21.21 8.11
CA LYS A 112 4.40 -20.97 9.56
C LYS A 112 3.74 -19.64 9.89
N TYR A 113 4.22 -18.56 9.30
CA TYR A 113 3.73 -17.22 9.62
C TYR A 113 2.35 -16.94 9.03
N LEU A 114 2.04 -17.44 7.82
CA LEU A 114 0.70 -17.33 7.23
C LEU A 114 -0.34 -18.09 8.04
N ASN A 115 0.00 -19.25 8.59
CA ASN A 115 -0.89 -20.02 9.48
C ASN A 115 -1.16 -19.27 10.78
N LEU A 116 -0.15 -18.68 11.41
CA LEU A 116 -0.33 -17.82 12.60
C LEU A 116 -1.27 -16.65 12.31
N ILE A 117 -1.12 -16.03 11.15
CA ILE A 117 -1.99 -14.95 10.70
C ILE A 117 -3.43 -15.45 10.51
N ASN A 118 -3.61 -16.56 9.82
CA ASN A 118 -4.93 -17.13 9.57
C ASN A 118 -5.63 -17.54 10.89
N GLU A 119 -4.89 -18.06 11.86
CA GLU A 119 -5.42 -18.34 13.20
C GLU A 119 -5.94 -17.08 13.91
N GLU A 120 -5.22 -15.98 13.81
CA GLU A 120 -5.66 -14.72 14.42
C GLU A 120 -6.86 -14.11 13.68
N ILE A 121 -6.96 -14.32 12.36
CA ILE A 121 -8.14 -13.94 11.57
C ILE A 121 -9.36 -14.75 12.01
N THR A 122 -9.24 -16.07 12.16
CA THR A 122 -10.35 -16.95 12.59
C THR A 122 -10.84 -16.67 14.00
N LYS A 123 -9.98 -16.12 14.86
CA LYS A 123 -10.36 -15.66 16.21
C LYS A 123 -11.14 -14.33 16.23
N GLY A 124 -11.62 -13.87 15.07
CA GLY A 124 -12.39 -12.62 14.94
C GLY A 124 -11.55 -11.34 14.96
N ARG A 125 -10.24 -11.47 14.89
CA ARG A 125 -9.34 -10.33 14.73
C ARG A 125 -9.24 -9.95 13.23
N ILE A 126 -10.36 -9.63 12.64
CA ILE A 126 -10.62 -9.29 11.21
C ILE A 126 -9.74 -8.12 10.70
N PHE A 127 -9.01 -7.50 11.59
CA PHE A 127 -8.25 -6.27 11.37
C PHE A 127 -7.14 -6.38 10.32
N TYR A 128 -6.81 -7.57 9.96
CA TYR A 128 -5.64 -7.88 9.15
C TYR A 128 -5.77 -7.45 7.67
N ASN A 129 -6.87 -7.81 7.03
CA ASN A 129 -7.15 -7.36 5.65
C ASN A 129 -7.34 -5.84 5.57
N PHE A 130 -7.80 -5.24 6.66
CA PHE A 130 -8.00 -3.81 6.79
C PHE A 130 -6.70 -3.02 6.76
N ILE A 131 -5.63 -3.46 7.44
CA ILE A 131 -4.34 -2.74 7.41
C ILE A 131 -3.73 -2.77 6.02
N GLU A 132 -3.80 -3.90 5.32
CA GLU A 132 -3.30 -3.99 3.95
C GLU A 132 -4.06 -3.09 2.98
N ASP A 133 -5.39 -3.05 3.10
CA ASP A 133 -6.23 -2.20 2.27
C ASP A 133 -6.07 -0.72 2.65
N MET A 134 -5.95 -0.41 3.95
CA MET A 134 -5.67 0.95 4.42
C MET A 134 -4.30 1.45 3.99
N THR A 135 -3.24 0.68 4.15
CA THR A 135 -1.89 1.11 3.77
C THR A 135 -1.80 1.37 2.26
N TYR A 136 -2.54 0.63 1.45
CA TYR A 136 -2.61 0.87 0.01
C TYR A 136 -3.37 2.16 -0.34
N GLU A 137 -4.53 2.42 0.28
CA GLU A 137 -5.29 3.65 0.05
C GLU A 137 -4.57 4.87 0.66
N ASP A 138 -3.93 4.74 1.81
CA ASP A 138 -3.09 5.78 2.42
C ASP A 138 -1.88 6.10 1.54
N TYR A 139 -1.24 5.10 0.95
CA TYR A 139 -0.17 5.29 -0.02
C TYR A 139 -0.65 6.07 -1.24
N LYS A 140 -1.81 5.70 -1.82
CA LYS A 140 -2.39 6.44 -2.94
C LYS A 140 -2.73 7.87 -2.57
N ALA A 141 -3.34 8.08 -1.40
CA ALA A 141 -3.67 9.41 -0.92
C ALA A 141 -2.41 10.25 -0.68
N SER A 142 -1.36 9.67 -0.12
CA SER A 142 -0.07 10.32 0.08
C SER A 142 0.64 10.63 -1.24
N LYS A 143 0.63 9.69 -2.20
CA LYS A 143 1.18 9.91 -3.54
C LYS A 143 0.45 11.05 -4.24
N PHE A 144 -0.89 11.03 -4.23
CA PHE A 144 -1.71 12.09 -4.82
C PHE A 144 -1.43 13.45 -4.16
N HIS A 145 -1.31 13.49 -2.83
CA HIS A 145 -0.98 14.72 -2.11
C HIS A 145 0.38 15.28 -2.55
N ARG A 146 1.40 14.44 -2.66
CA ARG A 146 2.74 14.85 -3.13
C ARG A 146 2.70 15.37 -4.57
N GLU A 147 2.02 14.67 -5.46
CA GLU A 147 1.88 15.07 -6.86
C GLU A 147 1.14 16.41 -6.99
N TYR A 148 0.09 16.61 -6.18
CA TYR A 148 -0.65 17.87 -6.13
C TYR A 148 0.24 19.02 -5.63
N LEU A 149 1.02 18.82 -4.59
CA LEU A 149 1.96 19.85 -4.09
C LEU A 149 3.02 20.22 -5.11
N ILE A 150 3.58 19.23 -5.83
CA ILE A 150 4.55 19.47 -6.91
C ILE A 150 3.89 20.29 -8.03
N MET A 151 2.67 19.95 -8.44
CA MET A 151 1.93 20.70 -9.46
C MET A 151 1.71 22.16 -9.04
N ILE A 152 1.25 22.40 -7.80
CA ILE A 152 1.06 23.75 -7.26
C ILE A 152 2.39 24.54 -7.26
N PHE A 153 3.48 23.89 -6.81
CA PHE A 153 4.80 24.53 -6.81
C PHE A 153 5.24 24.95 -8.22
N VAL A 154 5.10 24.05 -9.20
CA VAL A 154 5.45 24.35 -10.60
C VAL A 154 4.60 25.49 -11.17
N LEU A 155 3.28 25.47 -10.94
CA LEU A 155 2.37 26.54 -11.38
C LEU A 155 2.71 27.88 -10.74
N THR A 156 3.07 27.88 -9.44
CA THR A 156 3.51 29.08 -8.73
C THR A 156 4.80 29.64 -9.32
N LEU A 157 5.76 28.77 -9.63
CA LEU A 157 7.02 29.15 -10.24
C LEU A 157 6.82 29.76 -11.64
N ILE A 158 5.98 29.13 -12.48
CA ILE A 158 5.64 29.64 -13.80
C ILE A 158 4.96 31.02 -13.69
N PHE A 159 3.98 31.17 -12.78
CA PHE A 159 3.32 32.46 -12.54
C PHE A 159 4.32 33.53 -12.12
N LEU A 160 5.23 33.24 -11.18
CA LEU A 160 6.25 34.16 -10.70
C LEU A 160 7.19 34.61 -11.85
N ILE A 161 7.71 33.65 -12.61
CA ILE A 161 8.61 33.95 -13.75
C ILE A 161 7.89 34.78 -14.81
N SER A 162 6.65 34.40 -15.18
CA SER A 162 5.88 35.10 -16.20
C SER A 162 5.57 36.55 -15.82
N THR A 163 5.23 36.79 -14.55
CA THR A 163 4.91 38.15 -14.08
C THR A 163 6.15 39.02 -13.95
N LEU A 164 7.29 38.46 -13.52
CA LEU A 164 8.55 39.19 -13.42
C LEU A 164 9.12 39.56 -14.77
N LEU A 165 9.04 38.63 -15.76
CA LEU A 165 9.53 38.90 -17.14
C LEU A 165 8.59 39.81 -17.92
N GLY A 166 7.26 39.71 -17.67
CA GLY A 166 6.24 40.44 -18.46
C GLY A 166 5.92 41.86 -17.98
N GLY A 167 6.36 42.29 -16.81
CA GLY A 167 6.03 43.65 -16.34
C GLY A 167 6.50 43.97 -14.93
N GLY A 168 7.30 43.09 -14.34
CA GLY A 168 7.88 43.30 -13.04
C GLY A 168 6.88 43.23 -11.86
N PHE A 169 7.25 43.86 -10.77
CA PHE A 169 6.53 43.75 -9.48
C PHE A 169 5.10 44.30 -9.51
N VAL A 170 4.82 45.32 -10.28
CA VAL A 170 3.48 45.92 -10.42
C VAL A 170 2.50 44.90 -11.04
N VAL A 171 2.92 44.23 -12.12
CA VAL A 171 2.12 43.21 -12.79
C VAL A 171 1.87 42.03 -11.86
N PHE A 172 2.89 41.64 -11.10
CA PHE A 172 2.73 40.59 -10.07
C PHE A 172 1.63 40.96 -9.05
N LEU A 173 1.69 42.15 -8.45
CA LEU A 173 0.70 42.57 -7.46
C LEU A 173 -0.74 42.62 -8.03
N THR A 174 -0.88 43.01 -9.30
CA THR A 174 -2.19 43.11 -9.97
C THR A 174 -2.80 41.71 -10.18
N TYR A 175 -2.03 40.72 -10.59
CA TYR A 175 -2.55 39.39 -10.95
C TYR A 175 -2.49 38.38 -9.80
N PHE A 176 -1.75 38.65 -8.74
CA PHE A 176 -1.61 37.75 -7.60
C PHE A 176 -2.95 37.38 -6.92
N PRO A 177 -3.92 38.29 -6.70
CA PRO A 177 -5.22 37.92 -6.16
C PRO A 177 -5.97 36.91 -7.04
N TYR A 178 -5.93 37.07 -8.35
CA TYR A 178 -6.60 36.17 -9.29
C TYR A 178 -5.93 34.77 -9.28
N TYR A 179 -4.61 34.74 -9.17
CA TYR A 179 -3.86 33.51 -9.00
C TYR A 179 -4.25 32.76 -7.72
N LEU A 180 -4.38 33.48 -6.57
CA LEU A 180 -4.84 32.89 -5.32
C LEU A 180 -6.27 32.32 -5.41
N VAL A 181 -7.19 33.04 -6.06
CA VAL A 181 -8.54 32.53 -6.31
C VAL A 181 -8.49 31.25 -7.15
N GLY A 182 -7.66 31.19 -8.18
CA GLY A 182 -7.44 30.00 -8.98
C GLY A 182 -6.92 28.81 -8.15
N LEU A 183 -5.94 29.04 -7.26
CA LEU A 183 -5.44 28.00 -6.35
C LEU A 183 -6.51 27.51 -5.39
N ILE A 184 -7.29 28.40 -4.80
CA ILE A 184 -8.41 28.05 -3.92
C ILE A 184 -9.43 27.20 -4.69
N PHE A 185 -9.78 27.62 -5.91
CA PHE A 185 -10.70 26.86 -6.75
C PHE A 185 -10.18 25.45 -7.04
N THR A 186 -8.91 25.29 -7.43
CA THR A 186 -8.32 23.96 -7.70
C THR A 186 -8.32 23.10 -6.44
N PHE A 187 -8.09 23.67 -5.27
CA PHE A 187 -8.15 22.96 -4.00
C PHE A 187 -9.55 22.42 -3.72
N PHE A 188 -10.59 23.26 -3.83
CA PHE A 188 -11.97 22.84 -3.57
C PHE A 188 -12.54 21.95 -4.68
N ALA A 189 -12.27 22.25 -5.95
CA ALA A 189 -12.84 21.51 -7.08
C ALA A 189 -12.19 20.15 -7.31
N PHE A 190 -10.90 19.99 -7.04
CA PHE A 190 -10.15 18.78 -7.36
C PHE A 190 -9.55 18.08 -6.14
N TYR A 191 -8.78 18.81 -5.32
CA TYR A 191 -8.06 18.19 -4.22
C TYR A 191 -8.99 17.59 -3.17
N ILE A 192 -9.97 18.36 -2.67
CA ILE A 192 -10.90 17.88 -1.65
C ILE A 192 -11.75 16.70 -2.12
N PRO A 193 -12.42 16.74 -3.29
CA PRO A 193 -13.23 15.61 -3.76
C PRO A 193 -12.43 14.32 -3.94
N ILE A 194 -11.21 14.40 -4.47
CA ILE A 194 -10.35 13.22 -4.64
C ILE A 194 -9.95 12.66 -3.26
N ARG A 195 -9.57 13.53 -2.34
CA ARG A 195 -9.23 13.17 -0.95
C ARG A 195 -10.41 12.51 -0.24
N LEU A 196 -11.61 13.10 -0.35
CA LEU A 196 -12.83 12.53 0.22
C LEU A 196 -13.21 11.18 -0.39
N LYS A 197 -12.95 10.95 -1.67
CA LYS A 197 -13.15 9.65 -2.31
C LYS A 197 -12.30 8.55 -1.66
N TYR A 198 -11.03 8.83 -1.34
CA TYR A 198 -10.16 7.90 -0.62
C TYR A 198 -10.67 7.65 0.80
N TYR A 199 -11.02 8.69 1.55
CA TYR A 199 -11.56 8.54 2.91
C TYR A 199 -12.90 7.79 2.94
N ARG A 200 -13.82 8.06 2.00
CA ARG A 200 -15.09 7.30 1.90
C ARG A 200 -14.85 5.83 1.63
N ARG A 201 -13.84 5.49 0.85
CA ARG A 201 -13.48 4.10 0.59
C ARG A 201 -12.93 3.42 1.84
N ILE A 202 -12.07 4.10 2.60
CA ILE A 202 -11.59 3.61 3.90
C ILE A 202 -12.75 3.41 4.88
N ILE A 203 -13.66 4.38 4.98
CA ILE A 203 -14.86 4.29 5.84
C ILE A 203 -15.77 3.14 5.40
N LYS A 204 -15.92 2.91 4.10
CA LYS A 204 -16.69 1.77 3.60
C LYS A 204 -16.04 0.45 3.99
N LEU A 205 -14.73 0.31 3.81
CA LEU A 205 -13.98 -0.86 4.26
C LEU A 205 -14.09 -1.11 5.76
N LEU A 206 -14.21 -0.03 6.56
CA LEU A 206 -14.48 -0.12 8.00
C LEU A 206 -15.88 -0.65 8.31
N LYS A 207 -16.90 -0.15 7.61
CA LYS A 207 -18.30 -0.55 7.81
C LYS A 207 -18.55 -1.99 7.39
N ASP A 208 -18.11 -2.37 6.19
CA ASP A 208 -18.30 -3.73 5.66
C ASP A 208 -17.69 -4.80 6.60
N LYS A 209 -16.83 -4.40 7.55
CA LYS A 209 -16.18 -5.29 8.54
C LYS A 209 -16.78 -5.23 9.95
N VAL A 210 -17.62 -4.27 10.23
CA VAL A 210 -18.35 -4.20 11.51
C VAL A 210 -19.68 -4.94 11.41
N ASP A 211 -20.19 -5.10 10.18
CA ASP A 211 -21.48 -5.74 9.89
C ASP A 211 -21.34 -7.25 9.56
N GLU A 212 -20.08 -7.78 9.47
CA GLU A 212 -19.73 -9.22 9.42
C GLU A 212 -19.35 -9.76 10.80
#